data_1783a00aece1e003f4e79c65590694fc
#
_entry.id   1783a00aece1e003f4e79c65590694fc
#
_cell.length_a   1.000
_cell.length_b   1.000
_cell.length_c   1.000
_cell.angle_alpha   90.00
_cell.angle_beta   90.00
_cell.angle_gamma   90.00
#
_symmetry.space_group_name_H-M   'P 1'
#
loop_
_entity.id
_entity.type
_entity.pdbx_description
1 polymer ?
#
loop_
_entity_poly.entity_id
_entity_poly.type
_entity_poly.pdbx_seq_one_letter_code
_entity_poly.pdbx_strand_id
1 'polypeptide(L)'
;TYNDIYRGVLHVARNLVPLDAPRVAILSDNSVTMAMYVLAAMLVHKEVLLLNVHLKPKEIENQLDQLGVTTVLHSKERRNQLPDTIETQVLNLVEPIASDSIENQLSHFVDSKAASNPIVTIEFETLERILSDLAVEDSFDWVFVDTDIAAIMNTSATTGQFKSVPLRWGQIKAHVQASQEVLGKTEQDNWLMVLPLFHVSGLSILMRSLYNGTAVTILPKYDEAQVLKLIESEQINMMSLVPTILTQIEPH
;
A
#
# COMPACT_ATOMS: atom_id res chain seq x y z
N THR A 1 -16.32 -3.85 -7.59
CA THR A 1 -17.19 -2.96 -6.80
C THR A 1 -16.55 -2.59 -5.46
N TYR A 2 -17.09 -1.59 -4.75
CA TYR A 2 -16.66 -1.26 -3.38
C TYR A 2 -16.81 -2.45 -2.43
N ASN A 3 -17.87 -3.25 -2.59
CA ASN A 3 -18.07 -4.44 -1.78
C ASN A 3 -16.97 -5.48 -1.99
N ASP A 4 -16.48 -5.66 -3.21
CA ASP A 4 -15.38 -6.59 -3.49
C ASP A 4 -14.08 -6.10 -2.88
N ILE A 5 -13.80 -4.78 -2.97
CA ILE A 5 -12.63 -4.17 -2.32
C ILE A 5 -12.73 -4.31 -0.81
N TYR A 6 -13.89 -4.01 -0.21
CA TYR A 6 -14.11 -4.14 1.22
C TYR A 6 -13.83 -5.56 1.71
N ARG A 7 -14.42 -6.56 1.06
CA ARG A 7 -14.20 -7.97 1.40
C ARG A 7 -12.74 -8.39 1.19
N GLY A 8 -12.12 -7.96 0.10
CA GLY A 8 -10.70 -8.23 -0.15
C GLY A 8 -9.80 -7.60 0.91
N VAL A 9 -10.10 -6.38 1.35
CA VAL A 9 -9.39 -5.73 2.46
C VAL A 9 -9.55 -6.51 3.76
N LEU A 10 -10.77 -7.00 4.08
CA LEU A 10 -11.00 -7.83 5.26
C LEU A 10 -10.25 -9.16 5.19
N HIS A 11 -10.25 -9.83 4.03
CA HIS A 11 -9.48 -11.06 3.82
C HIS A 11 -7.99 -10.82 4.12
N VAL A 12 -7.38 -9.82 3.51
CA VAL A 12 -5.96 -9.47 3.74
C VAL A 12 -5.73 -9.06 5.20
N ALA A 13 -6.62 -8.27 5.79
CA ALA A 13 -6.50 -7.79 7.17
C ALA A 13 -6.42 -8.95 8.19
N ARG A 14 -7.23 -9.98 8.03
CA ARG A 14 -7.17 -11.19 8.88
C ARG A 14 -5.78 -11.80 8.90
N ASN A 15 -5.15 -11.86 7.74
CA ASN A 15 -3.81 -12.42 7.58
C ASN A 15 -2.71 -11.52 8.17
N LEU A 16 -2.99 -10.23 8.34
CA LEU A 16 -2.06 -9.27 8.92
C LEU A 16 -2.20 -9.12 10.44
N VAL A 17 -3.38 -9.43 11.01
CA VAL A 17 -3.62 -9.35 12.48
C VAL A 17 -2.59 -10.13 13.29
N PRO A 18 -2.28 -11.42 12.96
CA PRO A 18 -1.38 -12.22 13.78
C PRO A 18 0.09 -11.79 13.72
N LEU A 19 0.44 -10.91 12.79
CA LEU A 19 1.82 -10.45 12.66
C LEU A 19 2.18 -9.53 13.83
N ASP A 20 3.12 -9.93 14.68
CA ASP A 20 3.67 -9.09 15.74
C ASP A 20 4.65 -8.06 15.16
N ALA A 21 4.12 -7.17 14.33
CA ALA A 21 4.85 -6.10 13.68
C ALA A 21 3.99 -4.84 13.67
N PRO A 22 4.30 -3.82 14.48
CA PRO A 22 3.53 -2.57 14.51
C PRO A 22 3.67 -1.78 13.21
N ARG A 23 4.72 -2.08 12.44
CA ARG A 23 5.02 -1.44 11.16
C ARG A 23 5.31 -2.48 10.10
N VAL A 24 4.77 -2.27 8.90
CA VAL A 24 5.03 -3.12 7.74
C VAL A 24 5.50 -2.26 6.56
N ALA A 25 6.44 -2.78 5.77
CA ALA A 25 6.80 -2.15 4.50
C ALA A 25 6.01 -2.79 3.35
N ILE A 26 5.70 -2.02 2.32
CA ILE A 26 5.05 -2.50 1.10
C ILE A 26 5.91 -2.14 -0.11
N LEU A 27 6.25 -3.15 -0.92
CA LEU A 27 7.05 -3.02 -2.15
C LEU A 27 6.27 -3.59 -3.33
N SER A 28 5.62 -2.74 -4.11
CA SER A 28 4.83 -3.12 -5.28
C SER A 28 4.61 -1.95 -6.22
N ASP A 29 4.35 -2.24 -7.50
CA ASP A 29 3.76 -1.28 -8.42
C ASP A 29 2.29 -1.03 -8.05
N ASN A 30 1.73 0.07 -8.55
CA ASN A 30 0.31 0.35 -8.37
C ASN A 30 -0.54 -0.80 -8.90
N SER A 31 -1.44 -1.28 -8.08
CA SER A 31 -2.43 -2.30 -8.44
C SER A 31 -3.61 -2.26 -7.46
N VAL A 32 -4.71 -2.88 -7.84
CA VAL A 32 -5.84 -3.09 -6.93
C VAL A 32 -5.39 -3.91 -5.71
N THR A 33 -4.57 -4.93 -5.93
CA THR A 33 -4.00 -5.75 -4.85
C THR A 33 -3.15 -4.92 -3.90
N MET A 34 -2.24 -4.07 -4.40
CA MET A 34 -1.46 -3.17 -3.55
C MET A 34 -2.35 -2.25 -2.72
N ALA A 35 -3.39 -1.67 -3.34
CA ALA A 35 -4.34 -0.82 -2.61
C ALA A 35 -5.05 -1.59 -1.48
N MET A 36 -5.47 -2.85 -1.72
CA MET A 36 -6.06 -3.71 -0.68
C MET A 36 -5.08 -3.97 0.46
N TYR A 37 -3.82 -4.29 0.18
CA TYR A 37 -2.80 -4.50 1.22
C TYR A 37 -2.49 -3.25 2.03
N VAL A 38 -2.42 -2.07 1.38
CA VAL A 38 -2.27 -0.78 2.06
C VAL A 38 -3.44 -0.53 3.01
N LEU A 39 -4.67 -0.67 2.52
CA LEU A 39 -5.88 -0.44 3.32
C LEU A 39 -6.03 -1.47 4.43
N ALA A 40 -5.71 -2.74 4.17
CA ALA A 40 -5.77 -3.81 5.16
C ALA A 40 -4.76 -3.59 6.30
N ALA A 41 -3.52 -3.23 5.98
CA ALA A 41 -2.52 -2.92 6.99
C ALA A 41 -2.93 -1.70 7.84
N MET A 42 -3.48 -0.67 7.21
CA MET A 42 -4.03 0.49 7.90
C MET A 42 -5.21 0.12 8.79
N LEU A 43 -6.11 -0.78 8.32
CA LEU A 43 -7.27 -1.25 9.07
C LEU A 43 -6.89 -1.96 10.37
N VAL A 44 -5.83 -2.75 10.35
CA VAL A 44 -5.30 -3.44 11.54
C VAL A 44 -4.25 -2.60 12.29
N HIS A 45 -4.32 -1.28 12.15
CA HIS A 45 -3.51 -0.28 12.86
C HIS A 45 -1.99 -0.44 12.72
N LYS A 46 -1.52 -1.01 11.58
CA LYS A 46 -0.10 -1.04 11.28
C LYS A 46 0.34 0.26 10.59
N GLU A 47 1.50 0.77 10.96
CA GLU A 47 2.13 1.88 10.25
C GLU A 47 2.70 1.39 8.92
N VAL A 48 2.26 1.94 7.80
CA VAL A 48 2.60 1.45 6.46
C VAL A 48 3.77 2.24 5.87
N LEU A 49 4.95 1.61 5.76
CA LEU A 49 6.07 2.15 5.00
C LEU A 49 5.92 1.81 3.51
N LEU A 50 5.67 2.81 2.67
CA LEU A 50 5.57 2.61 1.22
C LEU A 50 6.95 2.78 0.57
N LEU A 51 7.52 1.65 0.10
CA LEU A 51 8.84 1.61 -0.50
C LEU A 51 8.80 2.03 -1.97
N ASN A 52 9.76 2.86 -2.38
CA ASN A 52 9.92 3.23 -3.77
C ASN A 52 10.48 2.04 -4.57
N VAL A 53 9.78 1.64 -5.63
CA VAL A 53 10.14 0.50 -6.49
C VAL A 53 11.40 0.72 -7.33
N HIS A 54 11.99 1.91 -7.31
CA HIS A 54 13.25 2.22 -8.00
C HIS A 54 14.47 2.14 -7.09
N LEU A 55 14.29 1.82 -5.80
CA LEU A 55 15.40 1.65 -4.86
C LEU A 55 16.21 0.39 -5.16
N LYS A 56 17.51 0.47 -4.91
CA LYS A 56 18.40 -0.69 -4.93
C LYS A 56 18.22 -1.52 -3.65
N PRO A 57 18.56 -2.83 -3.67
CA PRO A 57 18.44 -3.69 -2.49
C PRO A 57 19.05 -3.08 -1.21
N LYS A 58 20.26 -2.52 -1.31
CA LYS A 58 20.92 -1.89 -0.15
C LYS A 58 20.22 -0.65 0.39
N GLU A 59 19.55 0.10 -0.48
CA GLU A 59 18.76 1.27 -0.07
C GLU A 59 17.48 0.84 0.63
N ILE A 60 16.86 -0.26 0.18
CA ILE A 60 15.71 -0.89 0.86
C ILE A 60 16.14 -1.35 2.25
N GLU A 61 17.21 -2.13 2.35
CA GLU A 61 17.76 -2.61 3.62
C GLU A 61 17.99 -1.46 4.60
N ASN A 62 18.65 -0.39 4.15
CA ASN A 62 18.92 0.78 5.00
C ASN A 62 17.62 1.45 5.50
N GLN A 63 16.56 1.48 4.67
CA GLN A 63 15.27 2.06 5.07
C GLN A 63 14.56 1.17 6.09
N LEU A 64 14.59 -0.14 5.91
CA LEU A 64 14.01 -1.09 6.86
C LEU A 64 14.71 -1.02 8.21
N ASP A 65 16.05 -1.03 8.21
CA ASP A 65 16.88 -0.95 9.42
C ASP A 65 16.65 0.37 10.18
N GLN A 66 16.67 1.50 9.47
CA GLN A 66 16.47 2.82 10.10
C GLN A 66 15.12 2.95 10.78
N LEU A 67 14.09 2.29 10.25
CA LEU A 67 12.73 2.37 10.76
C LEU A 67 12.34 1.18 11.63
N GLY A 68 13.24 0.22 11.83
CA GLY A 68 12.97 -0.99 12.62
C GLY A 68 11.86 -1.84 11.99
N VAL A 69 11.78 -1.89 10.67
CA VAL A 69 10.77 -2.69 9.94
C VAL A 69 11.26 -4.10 9.78
N THR A 70 10.51 -5.06 10.30
CA THR A 70 10.83 -6.49 10.26
C THR A 70 9.93 -7.29 9.32
N THR A 71 8.91 -6.65 8.71
CA THR A 71 7.97 -7.32 7.81
C THR A 71 7.82 -6.54 6.51
N VAL A 72 8.04 -7.22 5.38
CA VAL A 72 7.88 -6.65 4.05
C VAL A 72 6.82 -7.43 3.27
N LEU A 73 5.78 -6.73 2.86
CA LEU A 73 4.74 -7.22 1.96
C LEU A 73 5.13 -6.83 0.53
N HIS A 74 5.16 -7.76 -0.41
CA HIS A 74 5.62 -7.45 -1.76
C HIS A 74 4.82 -8.16 -2.85
N SER A 75 4.79 -7.56 -4.05
CA SER A 75 4.31 -8.27 -5.23
C SER A 75 5.37 -9.25 -5.74
N LYS A 76 4.92 -10.29 -6.43
CA LYS A 76 5.80 -11.33 -6.98
C LYS A 76 6.91 -10.76 -7.86
N GLU A 77 6.59 -9.75 -8.67
CA GLU A 77 7.51 -9.10 -9.60
C GLU A 77 8.63 -8.35 -8.90
N ARG A 78 8.41 -7.95 -7.63
CA ARG A 78 9.34 -7.15 -6.84
C ARG A 78 10.21 -7.96 -5.88
N ARG A 79 10.00 -9.27 -5.80
CA ARG A 79 10.77 -10.16 -4.92
C ARG A 79 12.28 -10.03 -5.12
N ASN A 80 12.74 -10.04 -6.38
CA ASN A 80 14.18 -9.97 -6.72
C ASN A 80 14.82 -8.61 -6.39
N GLN A 81 14.04 -7.63 -5.98
CA GLN A 81 14.51 -6.33 -5.54
C GLN A 81 14.82 -6.28 -4.05
N LEU A 82 14.36 -7.29 -3.30
CA LEU A 82 14.67 -7.42 -1.88
C LEU A 82 16.13 -7.88 -1.70
N PRO A 83 16.82 -7.44 -0.64
CA PRO A 83 18.17 -7.91 -0.33
C PRO A 83 18.22 -9.42 -0.13
N ASP A 84 19.30 -10.08 -0.59
CA ASP A 84 19.52 -11.52 -0.39
C ASP A 84 19.70 -11.90 1.09
N THR A 85 20.01 -10.92 1.94
CA THR A 85 20.12 -11.07 3.40
C THR A 85 18.78 -11.24 4.09
N ILE A 86 17.67 -10.99 3.39
CA ILE A 86 16.32 -11.11 3.92
C ILE A 86 15.84 -12.54 3.69
N GLU A 87 15.73 -13.32 4.76
CA GLU A 87 15.12 -14.65 4.69
C GLU A 87 13.65 -14.54 4.30
N THR A 88 13.32 -15.13 3.15
CA THR A 88 11.95 -15.11 2.64
C THR A 88 11.15 -16.24 3.26
N GLN A 89 10.24 -15.93 4.17
CA GLN A 89 9.13 -16.82 4.48
C GLN A 89 8.00 -16.52 3.50
N VAL A 90 7.69 -17.46 2.63
CA VAL A 90 6.41 -17.47 1.94
C VAL A 90 5.39 -17.98 2.97
N LEU A 91 4.77 -17.06 3.70
CA LEU A 91 3.56 -17.41 4.43
C LEU A 91 2.50 -17.69 3.36
N ASN A 92 2.30 -18.98 3.07
CA ASN A 92 1.13 -19.42 2.32
C ASN A 92 -0.09 -19.20 3.22
N LEU A 93 -0.70 -18.03 3.10
CA LEU A 93 -1.91 -17.64 3.83
C LEU A 93 -3.14 -18.39 3.27
N VAL A 94 -3.02 -19.73 3.14
CA VAL A 94 -3.95 -20.61 2.41
C VAL A 94 -5.08 -21.14 3.27
N GLU A 95 -4.93 -21.10 4.60
CA GLU A 95 -5.99 -21.54 5.52
C GLU A 95 -6.23 -20.46 6.57
N PRO A 96 -7.45 -20.35 7.13
CA PRO A 96 -7.67 -19.56 8.33
C PRO A 96 -6.75 -20.15 9.40
N ILE A 97 -5.62 -19.49 9.60
CA ILE A 97 -4.60 -19.95 10.54
C ILE A 97 -5.23 -19.81 11.93
N ALA A 98 -5.54 -20.93 12.58
CA ALA A 98 -5.74 -20.92 14.01
C ALA A 98 -4.53 -20.19 14.62
N SER A 99 -4.78 -19.25 15.55
CA SER A 99 -3.76 -18.38 16.17
C SER A 99 -2.48 -19.11 16.58
N ASP A 100 -2.61 -20.38 16.98
CA ASP A 100 -1.51 -21.25 17.41
C ASP A 100 -0.52 -21.65 16.30
N SER A 101 -0.90 -21.55 15.02
CA SER A 101 -0.03 -22.00 13.91
C SER A 101 0.96 -20.92 13.46
N ILE A 102 0.63 -19.64 13.59
CA ILE A 102 1.57 -18.54 13.27
C ILE A 102 2.61 -18.40 14.39
N GLU A 103 2.18 -18.45 15.65
CA GLU A 103 3.12 -18.42 16.78
C GLU A 103 4.11 -19.59 16.70
N ASN A 104 3.68 -20.79 16.30
CA ASN A 104 4.55 -21.94 16.08
C ASN A 104 5.46 -21.79 14.85
N GLN A 105 5.01 -21.16 13.77
CA GLN A 105 5.86 -20.89 12.61
C GLN A 105 6.87 -19.77 12.89
N LEU A 106 6.48 -18.74 13.65
CA LEU A 106 7.37 -17.66 14.07
C LEU A 106 8.32 -18.09 15.22
N SER A 107 7.89 -18.99 16.12
CA SER A 107 8.71 -19.45 17.24
C SER A 107 9.94 -20.25 16.80
N HIS A 108 9.89 -20.95 15.67
CA HIS A 108 11.04 -21.62 15.07
C HIS A 108 12.14 -20.65 14.59
N PHE A 109 11.84 -19.36 14.44
CA PHE A 109 12.80 -18.32 14.02
C PHE A 109 13.46 -17.57 15.18
N VAL A 110 12.83 -17.55 16.36
CA VAL A 110 13.35 -16.81 17.53
C VAL A 110 14.57 -17.51 18.15
N ASP A 111 14.81 -18.79 17.84
CA ASP A 111 15.93 -19.57 18.39
C ASP A 111 17.25 -19.44 17.62
N SER A 112 17.31 -18.72 16.49
CA SER A 112 18.57 -18.41 15.83
C SER A 112 19.19 -17.14 16.43
N LYS A 113 20.23 -17.31 17.24
CA LYS A 113 21.08 -16.25 17.81
C LYS A 113 21.79 -15.45 16.73
N ALA A 114 21.10 -14.54 16.05
CA ALA A 114 21.70 -13.49 15.24
C ALA A 114 21.26 -12.12 15.77
N ALA A 115 22.20 -11.18 15.86
CA ALA A 115 22.05 -9.87 16.51
C ALA A 115 21.19 -8.84 15.74
N SER A 116 20.31 -9.28 14.85
CA SER A 116 19.30 -8.48 14.16
C SER A 116 18.01 -9.29 14.08
N ASN A 117 16.87 -8.66 14.37
CA ASN A 117 15.57 -9.30 14.17
C ASN A 117 15.45 -9.73 12.69
N PRO A 118 15.13 -11.00 12.41
CA PRO A 118 14.99 -11.45 11.03
C PRO A 118 13.87 -10.66 10.34
N ILE A 119 14.11 -10.23 9.09
CA ILE A 119 13.07 -9.58 8.28
C ILE A 119 12.25 -10.68 7.63
N VAL A 120 10.96 -10.68 7.90
CA VAL A 120 9.98 -11.58 7.27
C VAL A 120 9.44 -10.93 6.00
N THR A 121 9.39 -11.68 4.91
CA THR A 121 8.77 -11.20 3.67
C THR A 121 7.52 -12.01 3.35
N ILE A 122 6.47 -11.32 2.92
CA ILE A 122 5.18 -11.90 2.56
C ILE A 122 4.86 -11.48 1.14
N GLU A 123 4.73 -12.46 0.24
CA GLU A 123 4.30 -12.22 -1.13
C GLU A 123 2.79 -11.96 -1.18
N PHE A 124 2.36 -11.00 -1.99
CA PHE A 124 0.94 -10.72 -2.20
C PHE A 124 0.23 -11.93 -2.79
N GLU A 125 -0.97 -12.21 -2.29
CA GLU A 125 -1.89 -13.12 -2.96
C GLU A 125 -2.37 -12.52 -4.29
N THR A 126 -2.77 -13.38 -5.23
CA THR A 126 -3.38 -12.89 -6.47
C THR A 126 -4.76 -12.30 -6.20
N LEU A 127 -5.17 -11.34 -7.02
CA LEU A 127 -6.49 -10.70 -6.88
C LEU A 127 -7.64 -11.72 -6.99
N GLU A 128 -7.51 -12.70 -7.91
CA GLU A 128 -8.50 -13.77 -8.09
C GLU A 128 -8.66 -14.59 -6.82
N ARG A 129 -7.55 -14.90 -6.13
CA ARG A 129 -7.58 -15.65 -4.88
C ARG A 129 -8.25 -14.85 -3.77
N ILE A 130 -7.84 -13.59 -3.57
CA ILE A 130 -8.45 -12.71 -2.57
C ILE A 130 -9.96 -12.62 -2.80
N LEU A 131 -10.40 -12.46 -4.06
CA LEU A 131 -11.82 -12.35 -4.40
C LEU A 131 -12.59 -13.68 -4.34
N SER A 132 -11.92 -14.83 -4.36
CA SER A 132 -12.57 -16.14 -4.26
C SER A 132 -12.92 -16.52 -2.81
N ASP A 133 -12.22 -15.97 -1.83
CA ASP A 133 -12.39 -16.27 -0.40
C ASP A 133 -13.19 -15.15 0.32
N LEU A 134 -14.33 -14.78 -0.25
CA LEU A 134 -15.15 -13.68 0.25
C LEU A 134 -16.19 -14.08 1.31
N ALA A 135 -16.08 -15.26 1.91
CA ALA A 135 -17.04 -15.76 2.92
C ALA A 135 -16.82 -15.16 4.33
N VAL A 136 -16.54 -13.86 4.41
CA VAL A 136 -16.08 -13.21 5.65
C VAL A 136 -17.16 -12.32 6.25
N GLU A 137 -17.59 -12.68 7.46
CA GLU A 137 -18.43 -11.88 8.37
C GLU A 137 -17.61 -11.30 9.54
N ASP A 138 -16.40 -10.81 9.32
CA ASP A 138 -15.64 -10.18 10.41
C ASP A 138 -15.93 -8.69 10.52
N SER A 139 -16.12 -8.24 11.74
CA SER A 139 -16.15 -6.82 12.07
C SER A 139 -14.81 -6.41 12.69
N PHE A 140 -14.09 -5.52 12.03
CA PHE A 140 -12.95 -4.84 12.61
C PHE A 140 -13.39 -3.53 13.27
N ASP A 141 -12.68 -3.11 14.29
CA ASP A 141 -12.88 -1.77 14.86
C ASP A 141 -12.26 -0.72 13.94
N TRP A 142 -13.10 0.06 13.26
CA TRP A 142 -12.72 1.10 12.32
C TRP A 142 -12.37 2.44 12.99
N VAL A 143 -12.05 2.45 14.27
CA VAL A 143 -11.73 3.68 14.98
C VAL A 143 -10.28 4.07 14.72
N PHE A 144 -10.08 5.08 13.87
CA PHE A 144 -8.78 5.68 13.62
C PHE A 144 -8.58 6.93 14.45
N VAL A 145 -7.48 6.98 15.20
CA VAL A 145 -7.12 8.13 16.01
C VAL A 145 -6.30 9.11 15.17
N ASP A 146 -6.68 10.39 15.16
CA ASP A 146 -6.06 11.43 14.32
C ASP A 146 -4.54 11.55 14.52
N THR A 147 -4.03 11.18 15.70
CA THR A 147 -2.58 11.22 16.02
C THR A 147 -1.80 10.00 15.54
N ASP A 148 -2.47 8.90 15.20
CA ASP A 148 -1.81 7.67 14.80
C ASP A 148 -1.20 7.79 13.40
N ILE A 149 -0.07 7.12 13.19
CA ILE A 149 0.61 7.09 11.91
C ILE A 149 -0.10 6.08 11.00
N ALA A 150 -0.64 6.56 9.88
CA ALA A 150 -1.25 5.72 8.86
C ALA A 150 -0.19 5.21 7.85
N ALA A 151 0.69 6.10 7.40
CA ALA A 151 1.71 5.78 6.43
C ALA A 151 3.02 6.52 6.71
N ILE A 152 4.12 5.97 6.21
CA ILE A 152 5.45 6.60 6.22
C ILE A 152 5.91 6.73 4.77
N MET A 153 6.27 7.95 4.39
CA MET A 153 6.80 8.27 3.06
C MET A 153 8.26 8.65 3.16
N ASN A 154 9.09 8.04 2.34
CA ASN A 154 10.49 8.43 2.26
C ASN A 154 10.70 9.46 1.15
N THR A 155 11.38 10.55 1.48
CA THR A 155 11.80 11.57 0.52
C THR A 155 13.28 11.40 0.20
N SER A 156 13.65 11.58 -1.09
CA SER A 156 15.05 11.65 -1.47
C SER A 156 15.67 12.92 -0.89
N ALA A 157 16.62 12.77 0.01
CA ALA A 157 17.37 13.93 0.46
C ALA A 157 18.52 14.25 -0.50
N THR A 158 18.76 15.51 -0.74
CA THR A 158 19.91 16.03 -1.52
C THR A 158 21.27 15.65 -0.90
N THR A 159 21.27 15.18 0.35
CA THR A 159 22.44 14.76 1.13
C THR A 159 22.74 13.26 1.07
N GLY A 160 22.02 12.49 0.25
CA GLY A 160 22.20 11.04 0.16
C GLY A 160 21.58 10.23 1.29
N GLN A 161 21.02 10.89 2.31
CA GLN A 161 20.21 10.24 3.36
C GLN A 161 18.73 10.50 3.09
N PHE A 162 17.91 9.46 3.11
CA PHE A 162 16.46 9.65 2.99
C PHE A 162 15.87 10.17 4.32
N LYS A 163 14.79 10.93 4.20
CA LYS A 163 13.99 11.36 5.34
C LYS A 163 12.67 10.64 5.33
N SER A 164 12.34 9.98 6.43
CA SER A 164 11.06 9.33 6.63
C SER A 164 10.07 10.32 7.22
N VAL A 165 8.98 10.56 6.52
CA VAL A 165 7.93 11.49 6.92
C VAL A 165 6.69 10.70 7.30
N PRO A 166 6.32 10.66 8.59
CA PRO A 166 5.08 10.02 9.01
C PRO A 166 3.87 10.86 8.61
N LEU A 167 2.88 10.23 8.02
CA LEU A 167 1.57 10.79 7.71
C LEU A 167 0.55 10.26 8.71
N ARG A 168 -0.06 11.16 9.46
CA ARG A 168 -1.07 10.83 10.46
C ARG A 168 -2.47 10.84 9.88
N TRP A 169 -3.38 10.08 10.50
CA TRP A 169 -4.78 10.04 10.07
C TRP A 169 -5.43 11.43 10.02
N GLY A 170 -5.20 12.28 11.01
CA GLY A 170 -5.70 13.65 11.02
C GLY A 170 -5.20 14.49 9.84
N GLN A 171 -3.95 14.27 9.38
CA GLN A 171 -3.40 14.97 8.21
C GLN A 171 -4.05 14.47 6.91
N ILE A 172 -4.27 13.16 6.78
CA ILE A 172 -4.96 12.57 5.63
C ILE A 172 -6.39 13.11 5.56
N LYS A 173 -7.11 13.10 6.67
CA LYS A 173 -8.49 13.60 6.78
C LYS A 173 -8.58 15.09 6.43
N ALA A 174 -7.70 15.93 6.99
CA ALA A 174 -7.65 17.35 6.67
C ALA A 174 -7.35 17.60 5.19
N HIS A 175 -6.42 16.82 4.60
CA HIS A 175 -6.12 16.90 3.16
C HIS A 175 -7.33 16.56 2.30
N VAL A 176 -8.06 15.50 2.63
CA VAL A 176 -9.28 15.11 1.89
C VAL A 176 -10.35 16.19 1.99
N GLN A 177 -10.59 16.72 3.18
CA GLN A 177 -11.56 17.79 3.41
C GLN A 177 -11.22 19.06 2.60
N ALA A 178 -9.98 19.53 2.68
CA ALA A 178 -9.53 20.68 1.90
C ALA A 178 -9.64 20.45 0.38
N SER A 179 -9.35 19.23 -0.07
CA SER A 179 -9.51 18.84 -1.47
C SER A 179 -10.98 18.89 -1.92
N GLN A 180 -11.93 18.47 -1.08
CA GLN A 180 -13.36 18.55 -1.37
C GLN A 180 -13.86 19.99 -1.48
N GLU A 181 -13.35 20.89 -0.63
CA GLU A 181 -13.72 22.31 -0.67
C GLU A 181 -13.31 22.98 -2.00
N VAL A 182 -12.19 22.56 -2.58
CA VAL A 182 -11.64 23.17 -3.80
C VAL A 182 -12.15 22.48 -5.07
N LEU A 183 -12.19 21.16 -5.09
CA LEU A 183 -12.49 20.36 -6.28
C LEU A 183 -13.95 19.92 -6.33
N GLY A 184 -14.65 19.98 -5.19
CA GLY A 184 -15.96 19.36 -5.06
C GLY A 184 -15.86 17.84 -5.04
N LYS A 185 -17.03 17.21 -5.09
CA LYS A 185 -17.17 15.76 -5.34
C LYS A 185 -18.51 15.45 -5.95
N THR A 186 -18.55 14.45 -6.81
CA THR A 186 -19.77 13.87 -7.36
C THR A 186 -19.69 12.34 -7.28
N GLU A 187 -20.83 11.66 -7.32
CA GLU A 187 -20.87 10.19 -7.34
C GLU A 187 -20.27 9.61 -8.63
N GLN A 188 -20.18 10.42 -9.69
CA GLN A 188 -19.63 10.03 -10.98
C GLN A 188 -18.11 10.22 -11.05
N ASP A 189 -17.47 10.78 -10.02
CA ASP A 189 -16.03 10.98 -10.03
C ASP A 189 -15.29 9.66 -10.14
N ASN A 190 -14.39 9.60 -11.11
CA ASN A 190 -13.45 8.49 -11.28
C ASN A 190 -12.05 9.07 -11.45
N TRP A 191 -11.23 8.91 -10.42
CA TRP A 191 -9.85 9.37 -10.42
C TRP A 191 -8.94 8.39 -11.14
N LEU A 192 -8.14 8.89 -12.09
CA LEU A 192 -7.04 8.11 -12.64
C LEU A 192 -5.81 8.17 -11.70
N MET A 193 -5.40 7.02 -11.20
CA MET A 193 -4.22 6.84 -10.37
C MET A 193 -3.07 6.25 -11.20
N VAL A 194 -2.23 7.14 -11.76
CA VAL A 194 -0.96 6.81 -12.44
C VAL A 194 0.24 7.19 -11.60
N LEU A 195 0.06 8.08 -10.62
CA LEU A 195 1.10 8.47 -9.69
C LEU A 195 1.33 7.35 -8.67
N PRO A 196 2.60 7.00 -8.36
CA PRO A 196 2.91 5.88 -7.50
C PRO A 196 2.36 6.05 -6.08
N LEU A 197 1.83 4.95 -5.51
CA LEU A 197 1.33 4.91 -4.13
C LEU A 197 2.44 5.19 -3.09
N PHE A 198 3.70 4.93 -3.42
CA PHE A 198 4.82 5.27 -2.55
C PHE A 198 5.19 6.77 -2.54
N HIS A 199 4.43 7.60 -3.26
CA HIS A 199 4.45 9.06 -3.13
C HIS A 199 3.13 9.56 -2.57
N VAL A 200 3.20 10.66 -1.81
CA VAL A 200 2.01 11.28 -1.20
C VAL A 200 0.93 11.61 -2.23
N SER A 201 1.31 11.94 -3.45
CA SER A 201 0.36 12.24 -4.54
C SER A 201 -0.48 11.02 -4.94
N GLY A 202 0.11 9.82 -5.06
CA GLY A 202 -0.62 8.59 -5.34
C GLY A 202 -1.50 8.16 -4.15
N LEU A 203 -0.92 8.14 -2.94
CA LEU A 203 -1.69 7.81 -1.73
C LEU A 203 -2.88 8.76 -1.54
N SER A 204 -2.71 10.06 -1.84
CA SER A 204 -3.78 11.05 -1.73
C SER A 204 -4.95 10.75 -2.67
N ILE A 205 -4.71 10.23 -3.87
CA ILE A 205 -5.79 9.82 -4.78
C ILE A 205 -6.59 8.68 -4.15
N LEU A 206 -5.90 7.62 -3.68
CA LEU A 206 -6.56 6.49 -3.04
C LEU A 206 -7.41 6.93 -1.83
N MET A 207 -6.83 7.76 -0.95
CA MET A 207 -7.53 8.23 0.24
C MET A 207 -8.71 9.14 -0.08
N ARG A 208 -8.60 10.05 -1.06
CA ARG A 208 -9.73 10.87 -1.51
C ARG A 208 -10.87 10.02 -2.04
N SER A 209 -10.58 9.06 -2.91
CA SER A 209 -11.61 8.19 -3.47
C SER A 209 -12.29 7.36 -2.38
N LEU A 210 -11.52 6.82 -1.43
CA LEU A 210 -12.06 6.06 -0.29
C LEU A 210 -13.00 6.91 0.58
N TYR A 211 -12.54 8.08 1.03
CA TYR A 211 -13.34 8.97 1.89
C TYR A 211 -14.57 9.55 1.19
N ASN A 212 -14.46 9.77 -0.13
CA ASN A 212 -15.55 10.36 -0.92
C ASN A 212 -16.54 9.31 -1.43
N GLY A 213 -16.20 8.02 -1.36
CA GLY A 213 -16.98 6.94 -1.95
C GLY A 213 -17.01 7.01 -3.49
N THR A 214 -15.93 7.52 -4.12
CA THR A 214 -15.83 7.71 -5.57
C THR A 214 -14.94 6.66 -6.21
N ALA A 215 -15.05 6.43 -7.52
CA ALA A 215 -14.26 5.45 -8.22
C ALA A 215 -12.79 5.87 -8.34
N VAL A 216 -11.93 4.87 -8.50
CA VAL A 216 -10.52 5.04 -8.88
C VAL A 216 -10.13 4.02 -9.94
N THR A 217 -9.58 4.49 -11.05
CA THR A 217 -8.96 3.67 -12.09
C THR A 217 -7.47 3.63 -11.86
N ILE A 218 -6.90 2.43 -11.66
CA ILE A 218 -5.50 2.23 -11.29
C ILE A 218 -4.71 1.74 -12.49
N LEU A 219 -3.65 2.46 -12.87
CA LEU A 219 -2.64 1.97 -13.81
C LEU A 219 -1.34 1.69 -13.05
N PRO A 220 -0.63 0.61 -13.40
CA PRO A 220 0.63 0.25 -12.75
C PRO A 220 1.69 1.34 -12.88
N LYS A 221 1.69 2.03 -14.01
CA LYS A 221 2.58 3.15 -14.35
C LYS A 221 1.91 4.06 -15.38
N TYR A 222 2.46 5.24 -15.57
CA TYR A 222 2.05 6.11 -16.66
C TYR A 222 2.33 5.45 -18.02
N ASP A 223 1.31 5.40 -18.86
CA ASP A 223 1.36 4.97 -20.26
C ASP A 223 0.47 5.93 -21.05
N GLU A 224 1.08 6.75 -21.90
CA GLU A 224 0.40 7.83 -22.61
C GLU A 224 -0.80 7.32 -23.44
N ALA A 225 -0.59 6.24 -24.19
CA ALA A 225 -1.64 5.70 -25.06
C ALA A 225 -2.84 5.18 -24.25
N GLN A 226 -2.59 4.53 -23.11
CA GLN A 226 -3.67 4.08 -22.23
C GLN A 226 -4.38 5.26 -21.57
N VAL A 227 -3.63 6.28 -21.13
CA VAL A 227 -4.19 7.49 -20.49
C VAL A 227 -5.09 8.22 -21.48
N LEU A 228 -4.61 8.49 -22.70
CA LEU A 228 -5.41 9.15 -23.74
C LEU A 228 -6.68 8.36 -24.05
N LYS A 229 -6.59 7.04 -24.19
CA LYS A 229 -7.76 6.18 -24.41
C LYS A 229 -8.79 6.28 -23.27
N LEU A 230 -8.34 6.35 -22.00
CA LEU A 230 -9.25 6.50 -20.86
C LEU A 230 -9.92 7.87 -20.83
N ILE A 231 -9.20 8.93 -21.23
CA ILE A 231 -9.75 10.28 -21.36
C ILE A 231 -10.79 10.33 -22.50
N GLU A 232 -10.43 9.84 -23.69
CA GLU A 232 -11.30 9.84 -24.87
C GLU A 232 -12.58 9.02 -24.69
N SER A 233 -12.50 7.93 -23.90
CA SER A 233 -13.67 7.08 -23.60
C SER A 233 -14.52 7.60 -22.43
N GLU A 234 -14.18 8.76 -21.86
CA GLU A 234 -14.86 9.35 -20.70
C GLU A 234 -14.97 8.40 -19.49
N GLN A 235 -14.09 7.41 -19.41
CA GLN A 235 -14.06 6.47 -18.27
C GLN A 235 -13.49 7.10 -17.00
N ILE A 236 -12.71 8.16 -17.15
CA ILE A 236 -12.16 8.97 -16.06
C ILE A 236 -12.53 10.44 -16.26
N ASN A 237 -12.74 11.16 -15.18
CA ASN A 237 -13.01 12.60 -15.20
C ASN A 237 -12.08 13.40 -14.27
N MET A 238 -11.25 12.70 -13.48
CA MET A 238 -10.32 13.34 -12.56
C MET A 238 -8.92 12.73 -12.71
N MET A 239 -7.90 13.59 -12.74
CA MET A 239 -6.51 13.15 -12.83
C MET A 239 -5.59 14.12 -12.09
N SER A 240 -4.65 13.59 -11.31
CA SER A 240 -3.56 14.38 -10.74
C SER A 240 -2.34 14.27 -11.65
N LEU A 241 -1.78 15.41 -12.04
CA LEU A 241 -0.68 15.50 -12.98
C LEU A 241 0.55 16.12 -12.33
N VAL A 242 1.71 15.66 -12.75
CA VAL A 242 2.98 16.38 -12.59
C VAL A 242 3.32 17.08 -13.93
N PRO A 243 4.10 18.18 -13.93
CA PRO A 243 4.39 18.93 -15.16
C PRO A 243 4.89 18.06 -16.32
N THR A 244 5.72 17.05 -16.03
CA THR A 244 6.27 16.14 -17.04
C THR A 244 5.19 15.28 -17.73
N ILE A 245 4.14 14.89 -17.03
CA ILE A 245 3.01 14.15 -17.62
C ILE A 245 2.13 15.11 -18.41
N LEU A 246 1.90 16.32 -17.89
CA LEU A 246 1.08 17.31 -18.57
C LEU A 246 1.63 17.64 -19.97
N THR A 247 2.95 17.86 -20.09
CA THR A 247 3.59 18.14 -21.38
C THR A 247 3.53 16.98 -22.38
N GLN A 248 3.28 15.76 -21.93
CA GLN A 248 3.12 14.58 -22.81
C GLN A 248 1.69 14.43 -23.33
N ILE A 249 0.71 14.94 -22.58
CA ILE A 249 -0.72 14.85 -22.92
C ILE A 249 -1.17 16.05 -23.77
N GLU A 250 -0.51 17.21 -23.62
CA GLU A 250 -0.84 18.38 -24.42
C GLU A 250 -0.56 18.12 -25.91
N PRO A 251 -1.56 18.32 -26.81
CA PRO A 251 -1.32 18.20 -28.24
C PRO A 251 -0.30 19.26 -28.68
N HIS A 252 0.71 18.84 -29.45
CA HIS A 252 1.70 19.70 -30.09
C HIS A 252 1.06 20.61 -31.13
#